data_cbf12d7a84bc4f6a4049ec0b0d44df5d
#
_entry.id   cbf12d7a84bc4f6a4049ec0b0d44df5d
#
_cell.length_a   1.000
_cell.length_b   1.000
_cell.length_c   1.000
_cell.angle_alpha   90.00
_cell.angle_beta   90.00
_cell.angle_gamma   90.00
#
_symmetry.space_group_name_H-M   'P 1'
#
loop_
_entity.id
_entity.type
_entity.pdbx_description
1 polymer ?
#
loop_
_entity_poly.entity_id
_entity_poly.type
_entity_poly.pdbx_seq_one_letter_code
_entity_poly.pdbx_strand_id
1 'polypeptide(L)'
;MNTKYHDFSVSFLPIANKISNILFIVIIIGALGSEWEAFISNLNLLGPAIFVLIFLMLFIGYASSYLFNLNKEKSITIAIESGIQNATVGITIGNLILNQVSGLSVLSLPSGVYGILMYLVCFPFVFFILKWE
;
A
#
# COMPACT_ATOMS: atom_id res chain seq x y z
N MET A 1 25.10 -24.07 8.11
CA MET A 1 23.64 -23.83 8.10
C MET A 1 22.94 -25.16 7.86
N ASN A 2 21.97 -25.51 8.70
CA ASN A 2 21.41 -26.85 8.81
C ASN A 2 20.57 -27.21 7.56
N THR A 3 21.01 -28.14 6.72
CA THR A 3 20.37 -28.54 5.45
C THR A 3 18.92 -29.00 5.60
N LYS A 4 18.54 -29.56 6.74
CA LYS A 4 17.16 -30.01 7.01
C LYS A 4 16.11 -28.90 6.98
N TYR A 5 16.49 -27.66 7.35
CA TYR A 5 15.56 -26.52 7.30
C TYR A 5 15.50 -25.88 5.92
N HIS A 6 16.52 -26.09 5.07
CA HIS A 6 16.52 -25.54 3.72
C HIS A 6 15.46 -26.22 2.85
N ASP A 7 15.43 -27.55 2.85
CA ASP A 7 14.47 -28.31 2.03
C ASP A 7 13.01 -28.06 2.47
N PHE A 8 12.78 -27.94 3.79
CA PHE A 8 11.47 -27.55 4.33
C PHE A 8 11.08 -26.14 3.88
N SER A 9 12.00 -25.18 3.96
CA SER A 9 11.75 -23.80 3.53
C SER A 9 11.40 -23.70 2.06
N VAL A 10 12.13 -24.40 1.19
CA VAL A 10 11.88 -24.42 -0.26
C VAL A 10 10.52 -25.03 -0.58
N SER A 11 10.15 -26.12 0.10
CA SER A 11 8.86 -26.79 -0.11
C SER A 11 7.68 -25.99 0.45
N PHE A 12 7.88 -25.23 1.53
CA PHE A 12 6.85 -24.41 2.18
C PHE A 12 6.63 -23.07 1.49
N LEU A 13 7.65 -22.53 0.80
CA LEU A 13 7.62 -21.20 0.18
C LEU A 13 6.40 -20.96 -0.75
N PRO A 14 6.03 -21.88 -1.67
CA PRO A 14 4.87 -21.66 -2.54
C PRO A 14 3.56 -21.64 -1.77
N ILE A 15 3.44 -22.41 -0.69
CA ILE A 15 2.26 -22.43 0.17
C ILE A 15 2.17 -21.13 0.96
N ALA A 16 3.29 -20.70 1.55
CA ALA A 16 3.38 -19.43 2.28
C ALA A 16 3.01 -18.23 1.38
N ASN A 17 3.54 -18.18 0.16
CA ASN A 17 3.22 -17.14 -0.81
C ASN A 17 1.73 -17.13 -1.17
N LYS A 18 1.13 -18.29 -1.38
CA LYS A 18 -0.31 -18.41 -1.69
C LYS A 18 -1.17 -17.93 -0.51
N ILE A 19 -0.84 -18.31 0.72
CA ILE A 19 -1.54 -17.88 1.93
C ILE A 19 -1.39 -16.35 2.09
N SER A 20 -0.17 -15.81 1.95
CA SER A 20 0.10 -14.38 2.05
C SER A 20 -0.71 -13.58 1.03
N ASN A 21 -0.78 -14.04 -0.22
CA ASN A 21 -1.57 -13.38 -1.26
C ASN A 21 -3.08 -13.40 -0.95
N ILE A 22 -3.61 -14.50 -0.43
CA ILE A 22 -5.02 -14.60 -0.03
C ILE A 22 -5.29 -13.64 1.14
N LEU A 23 -4.46 -13.66 2.18
CA LEU A 23 -4.58 -12.76 3.33
C LEU A 23 -4.50 -11.29 2.91
N PHE A 24 -3.59 -10.96 1.98
CA PHE A 24 -3.46 -9.62 1.44
C PHE A 24 -4.75 -9.14 0.75
N ILE A 25 -5.35 -10.00 -0.08
CA ILE A 25 -6.64 -9.68 -0.74
C ILE A 25 -7.75 -9.48 0.29
N VAL A 26 -7.82 -10.34 1.31
CA VAL A 26 -8.82 -10.22 2.40
C VAL A 26 -8.66 -8.90 3.15
N ILE A 27 -7.42 -8.48 3.43
CA ILE A 27 -7.12 -7.20 4.09
C ILE A 27 -7.57 -6.03 3.22
N ILE A 28 -7.30 -6.06 1.91
CA ILE A 28 -7.74 -5.01 0.98
C ILE A 28 -9.27 -4.90 0.96
N ILE A 29 -9.97 -6.02 0.83
CA ILE A 29 -11.44 -6.04 0.83
C ILE A 29 -12.00 -5.53 2.16
N GLY A 30 -11.39 -5.93 3.28
CA GLY A 30 -11.76 -5.44 4.61
C GLY A 30 -11.57 -3.93 4.75
N ALA A 31 -10.43 -3.41 4.31
CA ALA A 31 -10.14 -1.98 4.34
C ALA A 31 -11.10 -1.17 3.45
N LEU A 32 -11.39 -1.68 2.23
CA LEU A 32 -12.39 -1.07 1.35
C LEU A 32 -13.77 -1.03 2.00
N GLY A 33 -14.18 -2.11 2.68
CA GLY A 33 -15.50 -2.20 3.33
C GLY A 33 -15.63 -1.28 4.54
N SER A 34 -14.60 -1.19 5.38
CA SER A 34 -14.64 -0.42 6.63
C SER A 34 -14.64 1.09 6.42
N GLU A 35 -13.94 1.58 5.39
CA GLU A 35 -13.75 3.02 5.16
C GLU A 35 -14.50 3.55 3.93
N TRP A 36 -15.40 2.73 3.34
CA TRP A 36 -16.03 3.05 2.06
C TRP A 36 -16.87 4.34 2.09
N GLU A 37 -17.67 4.54 3.12
CA GLU A 37 -18.48 5.76 3.25
C GLU A 37 -17.62 7.01 3.41
N ALA A 38 -16.59 6.92 4.25
CA ALA A 38 -15.64 8.02 4.45
C ALA A 38 -14.85 8.31 3.15
N PHE A 39 -14.49 7.27 2.41
CA PHE A 39 -13.84 7.40 1.11
C PHE A 39 -14.70 8.15 0.11
N ILE A 40 -15.92 7.69 -0.15
CA ILE A 40 -16.81 8.29 -1.16
C ILE A 40 -17.18 9.72 -0.80
N SER A 41 -17.52 10.00 0.46
CA SER A 41 -17.94 11.34 0.89
C SER A 41 -16.80 12.38 0.83
N ASN A 42 -15.55 11.94 0.97
CA ASN A 42 -14.38 12.84 0.96
C ASN A 42 -13.55 12.77 -0.33
N LEU A 43 -13.92 11.90 -1.28
CA LEU A 43 -13.15 11.69 -2.51
C LEU A 43 -13.00 12.98 -3.34
N ASN A 44 -14.05 13.79 -3.45
CA ASN A 44 -13.99 15.01 -4.24
C ASN A 44 -13.06 16.07 -3.62
N LEU A 45 -12.96 16.12 -2.31
CA LEU A 45 -12.14 17.09 -1.59
C LEU A 45 -10.69 16.64 -1.46
N LEU A 46 -10.47 15.40 -1.01
CA LEU A 46 -9.15 14.88 -0.69
C LEU A 46 -8.53 14.08 -1.82
N GLY A 47 -9.36 13.45 -2.66
CA GLY A 47 -8.92 12.53 -3.71
C GLY A 47 -7.86 13.09 -4.64
N PRO A 48 -8.01 14.28 -5.23
CA PRO A 48 -7.02 14.84 -6.14
C PRO A 48 -5.65 15.06 -5.50
N ALA A 49 -5.62 15.60 -4.28
CA ALA A 49 -4.37 15.85 -3.54
C ALA A 49 -3.67 14.52 -3.17
N ILE A 50 -4.44 13.54 -2.70
CA ILE A 50 -3.93 12.23 -2.32
C ILE A 50 -3.47 11.45 -3.56
N PHE A 51 -4.21 11.53 -4.67
CA PHE A 51 -3.79 10.92 -5.94
C PHE A 51 -2.42 11.45 -6.39
N VAL A 52 -2.25 12.77 -6.39
CA VAL A 52 -0.97 13.41 -6.73
C VAL A 52 0.13 12.97 -5.76
N LEU A 53 -0.16 12.90 -4.47
CA LEU A 53 0.80 12.47 -3.46
C LEU A 53 1.27 11.02 -3.72
N ILE A 54 0.34 10.08 -3.94
CA ILE A 54 0.69 8.67 -4.22
C ILE A 54 1.54 8.59 -5.50
N PHE A 55 1.13 9.30 -6.56
CA PHE A 55 1.87 9.31 -7.81
C PHE A 55 3.29 9.87 -7.64
N LEU A 56 3.45 10.95 -6.89
CA LEU A 56 4.76 11.52 -6.57
C LEU A 56 5.62 10.53 -5.77
N MET A 57 5.04 9.84 -4.78
CA MET A 57 5.76 8.85 -3.99
C MET A 57 6.23 7.67 -4.84
N LEU A 58 5.37 7.14 -5.71
CA LEU A 58 5.74 6.10 -6.68
C LEU A 58 6.86 6.57 -7.62
N PHE A 59 6.73 7.79 -8.15
CA PHE A 59 7.70 8.36 -9.06
C PHE A 59 9.05 8.60 -8.38
N ILE A 60 9.07 9.22 -7.20
CA ILE A 60 10.30 9.48 -6.43
C ILE A 60 10.94 8.15 -6.03
N GLY A 61 10.16 7.17 -5.55
CA GLY A 61 10.65 5.84 -5.23
C GLY A 61 11.29 5.15 -6.44
N TYR A 62 10.64 5.21 -7.60
CA TYR A 62 11.20 4.64 -8.83
C TYR A 62 12.44 5.40 -9.32
N ALA A 63 12.39 6.73 -9.34
CA ALA A 63 13.49 7.58 -9.79
C ALA A 63 14.71 7.50 -8.87
N SER A 64 14.52 7.37 -7.55
CA SER A 64 15.62 7.24 -6.58
C SER A 64 16.51 6.03 -6.87
N SER A 65 15.95 4.97 -7.44
CA SER A 65 16.71 3.77 -7.80
C SER A 65 17.79 4.00 -8.86
N TYR A 66 17.62 5.00 -9.74
CA TYR A 66 18.64 5.39 -10.71
C TYR A 66 19.87 6.00 -10.03
N LEU A 67 19.69 6.72 -8.92
CA LEU A 67 20.80 7.30 -8.16
C LEU A 67 21.70 6.22 -7.56
N PHE A 68 21.14 5.05 -7.28
CA PHE A 68 21.85 3.91 -6.69
C PHE A 68 22.19 2.80 -7.70
N ASN A 69 21.96 3.01 -8.98
CA ASN A 69 22.17 2.03 -10.05
C ASN A 69 21.53 0.66 -9.75
N LEU A 70 20.30 0.69 -9.25
CA LEU A 70 19.57 -0.52 -8.92
C LEU A 70 18.93 -1.13 -10.19
N ASN A 71 18.75 -2.45 -10.17
CA ASN A 71 18.05 -3.14 -11.24
C ASN A 71 16.54 -2.82 -11.20
N LYS A 72 15.83 -3.09 -12.30
CA LYS A 72 14.40 -2.78 -12.47
C LYS A 72 13.52 -3.38 -11.37
N GLU A 73 13.77 -4.62 -10.96
CA GLU A 73 12.98 -5.29 -9.91
C GLU A 73 13.06 -4.54 -8.58
N LYS A 74 14.26 -4.13 -8.17
CA LYS A 74 14.46 -3.34 -6.95
C LYS A 74 13.85 -1.95 -7.09
N SER A 75 13.90 -1.34 -8.27
CA SER A 75 13.29 -0.04 -8.54
C SER A 75 11.77 -0.08 -8.37
N ILE A 76 11.13 -1.14 -8.89
CA ILE A 76 9.70 -1.37 -8.72
C ILE A 76 9.35 -1.60 -7.25
N THR A 77 10.15 -2.41 -6.54
CA THR A 77 9.94 -2.66 -5.11
C THR A 77 10.00 -1.36 -4.30
N ILE A 78 11.02 -0.53 -4.51
CA ILE A 78 11.14 0.75 -3.81
C ILE A 78 9.99 1.69 -4.14
N ALA A 79 9.56 1.74 -5.40
CA ALA A 79 8.41 2.55 -5.79
C ALA A 79 7.13 2.10 -5.05
N ILE A 80 6.85 0.80 -5.03
CA ILE A 80 5.68 0.24 -4.34
C ILE A 80 5.75 0.52 -2.83
N GLU A 81 6.88 0.26 -2.19
CA GLU A 81 7.10 0.52 -0.75
C GLU A 81 6.93 2.01 -0.41
N SER A 82 7.31 2.91 -1.34
CA SER A 82 7.11 4.34 -1.16
C SER A 82 5.65 4.76 -1.34
N GLY A 83 4.92 4.13 -2.25
CA GLY A 83 3.53 4.45 -2.58
C GLY A 83 2.50 3.79 -1.67
N ILE A 84 2.79 2.61 -1.12
CA ILE A 84 1.90 1.88 -0.20
C ILE A 84 2.27 2.24 1.23
N GLN A 85 1.42 3.02 1.89
CA GLN A 85 1.62 3.49 3.26
C GLN A 85 0.69 2.77 4.24
N ASN A 86 1.07 2.74 5.52
CA ASN A 86 0.24 2.16 6.57
C ASN A 86 -0.86 3.15 7.00
N ALA A 87 -1.97 3.16 6.27
CA ALA A 87 -3.11 4.03 6.54
C ALA A 87 -3.68 3.83 7.95
N THR A 88 -3.67 2.59 8.48
CA THR A 88 -4.19 2.28 9.83
C THR A 88 -3.44 3.03 10.92
N VAL A 89 -2.12 3.18 10.80
CA VAL A 89 -1.32 3.98 11.75
C VAL A 89 -1.76 5.43 11.71
N GLY A 90 -1.93 6.02 10.51
CA GLY A 90 -2.41 7.39 10.36
C GLY A 90 -3.82 7.60 10.93
N ILE A 91 -4.72 6.65 10.71
CA ILE A 91 -6.08 6.66 11.27
C ILE A 91 -6.01 6.61 12.80
N THR A 92 -5.24 5.68 13.36
CA THR A 92 -5.11 5.50 14.81
C THR A 92 -4.56 6.76 15.47
N ILE A 93 -3.47 7.32 14.94
CA ILE A 93 -2.85 8.53 15.50
C ILE A 93 -3.80 9.72 15.41
N GLY A 94 -4.46 9.93 14.26
CA GLY A 94 -5.41 11.03 14.08
C GLY A 94 -6.61 10.93 15.03
N ASN A 95 -7.13 9.72 15.25
CA ASN A 95 -8.20 9.48 16.20
C ASN A 95 -7.76 9.70 17.65
N LEU A 96 -6.56 9.25 18.02
CA LEU A 96 -6.01 9.46 19.37
C LEU A 96 -5.81 10.94 19.70
N ILE A 97 -5.29 11.74 18.75
CA ILE A 97 -5.08 13.17 18.95
C ILE A 97 -6.39 13.91 19.23
N LEU A 98 -7.47 13.54 18.53
CA LEU A 98 -8.79 14.18 18.69
C LEU A 98 -9.71 13.44 19.68
N ASN A 99 -9.21 12.43 20.41
CA ASN A 99 -9.97 11.59 21.32
C ASN A 99 -11.23 10.98 20.66
N GLN A 100 -11.16 10.64 19.37
CA GLN A 100 -12.25 10.05 18.62
C GLN A 100 -12.34 8.55 18.94
N VAL A 101 -13.46 8.12 19.52
CA VAL A 101 -13.65 6.72 19.94
C VAL A 101 -14.21 5.84 18.81
N SER A 102 -14.96 6.42 17.87
CA SER A 102 -15.59 5.69 16.77
C SER A 102 -15.54 6.50 15.48
N GLY A 103 -15.41 5.82 14.34
CA GLY A 103 -15.31 6.44 13.02
C GLY A 103 -13.96 7.13 12.78
N LEU A 104 -13.89 7.96 11.74
CA LEU A 104 -12.70 8.72 11.38
C LEU A 104 -12.78 10.15 11.92
N SER A 105 -11.75 10.57 12.62
CA SER A 105 -11.57 11.99 12.97
C SER A 105 -11.17 12.79 11.73
N VAL A 106 -11.32 14.12 11.79
CA VAL A 106 -10.91 15.02 10.70
C VAL A 106 -9.42 14.83 10.34
N LEU A 107 -8.56 14.54 11.33
CA LEU A 107 -7.14 14.25 11.10
C LEU A 107 -6.91 12.86 10.49
N SER A 108 -7.82 11.92 10.67
CA SER A 108 -7.72 10.57 10.13
C SER A 108 -8.28 10.43 8.71
N LEU A 109 -9.16 11.34 8.28
CA LEU A 109 -9.80 11.29 6.97
C LEU A 109 -8.80 11.16 5.80
N PRO A 110 -7.71 11.93 5.73
CA PRO A 110 -6.72 11.77 4.65
C PRO A 110 -6.12 10.38 4.62
N SER A 111 -5.84 9.78 5.78
CA SER A 111 -5.30 8.42 5.87
C SER A 111 -6.31 7.36 5.43
N GLY A 112 -7.59 7.53 5.76
CA GLY A 112 -8.66 6.65 5.31
C GLY A 112 -8.82 6.67 3.78
N VAL A 113 -8.86 7.86 3.18
CA VAL A 113 -8.94 8.02 1.72
C VAL A 113 -7.66 7.48 1.04
N TYR A 114 -6.49 7.75 1.63
CA TYR A 114 -5.21 7.23 1.13
C TYR A 114 -5.19 5.71 1.12
N GLY A 115 -5.65 5.07 2.19
CA GLY A 115 -5.67 3.62 2.34
C GLY A 115 -6.40 2.87 1.23
N ILE A 116 -7.38 3.52 0.60
CA ILE A 116 -8.11 2.97 -0.55
C ILE A 116 -7.43 3.36 -1.86
N LEU A 117 -7.14 4.66 -2.05
CA LEU A 117 -6.56 5.18 -3.29
C LEU A 117 -5.19 4.57 -3.61
N MET A 118 -4.37 4.27 -2.60
CA MET A 118 -3.04 3.71 -2.85
C MET A 118 -3.11 2.40 -3.65
N TYR A 119 -4.07 1.53 -3.37
CA TYR A 119 -4.22 0.29 -4.14
C TYR A 119 -4.70 0.56 -5.57
N LEU A 120 -5.66 1.48 -5.75
CA LEU A 120 -6.20 1.85 -7.06
C LEU A 120 -5.15 2.49 -7.98
N VAL A 121 -4.13 3.15 -7.41
CA VAL A 121 -3.05 3.80 -8.16
C VAL A 121 -1.86 2.85 -8.33
N CYS A 122 -1.44 2.14 -7.28
CA CYS A 122 -0.26 1.28 -7.33
C CYS A 122 -0.45 0.07 -8.25
N PHE A 123 -1.63 -0.58 -8.26
CA PHE A 123 -1.85 -1.73 -9.14
C PHE A 123 -1.70 -1.41 -10.63
N PRO A 124 -2.35 -0.37 -11.19
CA PRO A 124 -2.11 0.04 -12.57
C PRO A 124 -0.64 0.41 -12.83
N PHE A 125 0.00 1.12 -11.92
CA PHE A 125 1.40 1.50 -12.05
C PHE A 125 2.30 0.26 -12.23
N VAL A 126 2.17 -0.73 -11.35
CA VAL A 126 2.93 -1.98 -11.42
C VAL A 126 2.63 -2.73 -12.72
N PHE A 127 1.34 -2.84 -13.07
CA PHE A 127 0.92 -3.52 -14.29
C PHE A 127 1.52 -2.88 -15.55
N PHE A 128 1.53 -1.56 -15.63
CA PHE A 128 2.14 -0.85 -16.76
C PHE A 128 3.64 -1.07 -16.83
N ILE A 129 4.36 -0.95 -15.72
CA ILE A 129 5.82 -1.13 -15.72
C ILE A 129 6.23 -2.56 -16.06
N LEU A 130 5.46 -3.57 -15.59
CA LEU A 130 5.74 -4.97 -15.90
C LEU A 130 5.43 -5.32 -17.36
N LYS A 131 4.45 -4.65 -17.98
CA LYS A 131 4.06 -4.90 -19.37
C LYS A 131 5.01 -4.28 -20.39
N TRP A 132 5.83 -3.31 -19.99
CA TRP A 132 6.81 -2.65 -20.88
C TRP A 132 8.13 -3.46 -20.98
N GLU A 133 8.03 -4.76 -20.90
CA GLU A 133 8.99 -5.75 -21.37
C GLU A 133 8.54 -6.26 -22.75
#